data_991ab34da92ec982c6a3efac87a53670
#
_entry.id   991ab34da92ec982c6a3efac87a53670
#
_cell.length_a   1.000
_cell.length_b   1.000
_cell.length_c   1.000
_cell.angle_alpha   90.00
_cell.angle_beta   90.00
_cell.angle_gamma   90.00
#
_symmetry.space_group_name_H-M   'P 1'
#
loop_
_entity.id
_entity.type
_entity.pdbx_description
1 polymer ?
#
loop_
_entity_poly.entity_id
_entity_poly.type
_entity_poly.pdbx_seq_one_letter_code
_entity_poly.pdbx_strand_id
1 'polypeptide(L)'
;MLARCSSASIQGMEALPVTVEVDLAPGLPGLQLVGLPDAAIQESRERVRAALRNSGFRGPLVRVIVNLAPADRRKEGPAFDLPIALALLVASGQLDPQKLEGLCCAGELGLDGSLRPCRGILAIACQAKTQQAKAFVVPSANAAEASLVGGLPIVSAQTLGQLVEQLRHGIEHNSCPHPTREEPATTTSPSSASAPSSAAPLTIQHFARKALAIAAAGGHHLLMVGPPGCGKTMLARQLPKILPPLSDSEALELTRLQSIAGTLGNVTSLVRQRPFRAPHHSTTAAGLLGGGTNPRPGELSLAHGGVLFLDELTEFPRSILDQLRQPLEEGVLWMSRARLRCAFPCRVTLVAATNPCPCGWHGDPSNRCRCSELQRQRYWNRLSGPFLDRLDLQCRLEPVPTGQLRRCFKTTADSTENQTEDSVSPEAVQAARTKMCQRNPSGQLNSQLSALELGRYGQIEERAFQCWEQVVSKRQLSMRSSLRLLRVARTIADLDAVPNVGEQHIAEAICFRSYDQTPKAII
;
A
#
# COMPACT_ATOMS: atom_id res chain seq x y z
N MET A 1 -17.09 9.00 -41.49
CA MET A 1 -16.83 7.56 -41.27
C MET A 1 -16.56 7.38 -39.76
N LEU A 2 -17.34 6.56 -39.10
CA LEU A 2 -17.20 6.30 -37.67
C LEU A 2 -16.08 5.29 -37.40
N ALA A 3 -15.12 5.63 -36.56
CA ALA A 3 -14.06 4.74 -36.10
C ALA A 3 -14.13 4.56 -34.58
N ARG A 4 -13.70 3.41 -34.09
CA ARG A 4 -13.69 3.07 -32.65
C ARG A 4 -12.33 2.55 -32.21
N CYS A 5 -11.91 2.93 -31.00
CA CYS A 5 -10.73 2.39 -30.34
C CYS A 5 -11.06 2.12 -28.87
N SER A 6 -10.71 0.95 -28.36
CA SER A 6 -10.92 0.61 -26.96
C SER A 6 -9.79 1.15 -26.07
N SER A 7 -10.16 1.65 -24.91
CA SER A 7 -9.27 2.16 -23.87
C SER A 7 -9.90 1.93 -22.49
N ALA A 8 -9.29 2.46 -21.42
CA ALA A 8 -9.91 2.46 -20.11
C ALA A 8 -9.53 3.71 -19.30
N SER A 9 -10.40 4.10 -18.37
CA SER A 9 -10.21 5.20 -17.43
C SER A 9 -10.00 4.66 -16.03
N ILE A 10 -9.03 5.17 -15.29
CA ILE A 10 -8.74 4.75 -13.93
C ILE A 10 -9.72 5.41 -12.97
N GLN A 11 -10.34 4.60 -12.12
CA GLN A 11 -11.21 5.06 -11.04
C GLN A 11 -10.85 4.33 -9.73
N GLY A 12 -10.15 5.02 -8.84
CA GLY A 12 -9.61 4.38 -7.63
C GLY A 12 -8.59 3.29 -7.98
N MET A 13 -8.86 2.04 -7.60
CA MET A 13 -8.03 0.87 -7.91
C MET A 13 -8.37 0.18 -9.22
N GLU A 14 -9.50 0.52 -9.81
CA GLU A 14 -10.02 -0.17 -10.99
C GLU A 14 -9.83 0.68 -12.25
N ALA A 15 -9.72 0.02 -13.38
CA ALA A 15 -9.84 0.63 -14.68
C ALA A 15 -11.20 0.26 -15.28
N LEU A 16 -11.94 1.27 -15.72
CA LEU A 16 -13.25 1.10 -16.34
C LEU A 16 -13.13 1.23 -17.84
N PRO A 17 -13.79 0.36 -18.62
CA PRO A 17 -13.71 0.38 -20.06
C PRO A 17 -14.25 1.70 -20.63
N VAL A 18 -13.56 2.23 -21.62
CA VAL A 18 -13.94 3.42 -22.38
C VAL A 18 -13.76 3.12 -23.85
N THR A 19 -14.79 3.39 -24.64
CA THR A 19 -14.70 3.36 -26.10
C THR A 19 -14.51 4.78 -26.62
N VAL A 20 -13.43 5.01 -27.34
CA VAL A 20 -13.16 6.25 -28.04
C VAL A 20 -13.78 6.12 -29.44
N GLU A 21 -14.80 6.93 -29.72
CA GLU A 21 -15.48 6.99 -31.00
C GLU A 21 -15.11 8.28 -31.72
N VAL A 22 -14.69 8.19 -32.97
CA VAL A 22 -14.31 9.34 -33.78
C VAL A 22 -15.17 9.37 -35.05
N ASP A 23 -15.85 10.48 -35.28
CA ASP A 23 -16.62 10.72 -36.49
C ASP A 23 -16.16 12.00 -37.21
N LEU A 24 -16.05 11.89 -38.54
CA LEU A 24 -15.71 12.99 -39.44
C LEU A 24 -16.97 13.54 -40.07
N ALA A 25 -17.34 14.76 -39.71
CA ALA A 25 -18.52 15.44 -40.18
C ALA A 25 -18.17 16.63 -41.11
N PRO A 26 -19.03 16.98 -42.07
CA PRO A 26 -18.87 18.21 -42.87
C PRO A 26 -18.86 19.45 -41.96
N GLY A 27 -18.00 20.41 -42.24
CA GLY A 27 -17.95 21.68 -41.49
C GLY A 27 -16.54 22.23 -41.35
N LEU A 28 -16.43 23.33 -40.63
CA LEU A 28 -15.15 24.00 -40.38
C LEU A 28 -14.20 23.06 -39.63
N PRO A 29 -12.91 23.03 -40.02
CA PRO A 29 -11.92 22.20 -39.36
C PRO A 29 -11.83 22.48 -37.85
N GLY A 30 -12.04 21.45 -37.05
CA GLY A 30 -11.98 21.57 -35.58
C GLY A 30 -12.16 20.23 -34.93
N LEU A 31 -11.57 20.01 -33.73
CA LEU A 31 -11.72 18.78 -32.94
C LEU A 31 -12.56 19.11 -31.70
N GLN A 32 -13.72 18.48 -31.60
CA GLN A 32 -14.64 18.61 -30.47
C GLN A 32 -14.65 17.32 -29.65
N LEU A 33 -14.39 17.43 -28.33
CA LEU A 33 -14.42 16.32 -27.39
C LEU A 33 -15.74 16.32 -26.61
N VAL A 34 -16.42 15.19 -26.54
CA VAL A 34 -17.65 14.97 -25.76
C VAL A 34 -17.51 13.72 -24.89
N GLY A 35 -18.36 13.53 -23.90
CA GLY A 35 -18.30 12.38 -22.98
C GLY A 35 -17.62 12.70 -21.63
N LEU A 36 -17.77 13.92 -21.11
CA LEU A 36 -17.25 14.38 -19.82
C LEU A 36 -15.71 14.28 -19.68
N PRO A 37 -14.93 14.81 -20.65
CA PRO A 37 -13.48 14.86 -20.53
C PRO A 37 -13.05 15.84 -19.41
N ASP A 38 -11.94 15.55 -18.74
CA ASP A 38 -11.27 16.52 -17.85
C ASP A 38 -10.46 17.57 -18.65
N ALA A 39 -9.83 18.51 -17.93
CA ALA A 39 -9.01 19.55 -18.56
C ALA A 39 -7.83 18.93 -19.35
N ALA A 40 -7.19 17.86 -18.83
CA ALA A 40 -6.05 17.22 -19.47
C ALA A 40 -6.45 16.57 -20.81
N ILE A 41 -7.64 15.97 -20.86
CA ILE A 41 -8.19 15.39 -22.13
C ILE A 41 -8.61 16.51 -23.08
N GLN A 42 -9.11 17.65 -22.56
CA GLN A 42 -9.42 18.77 -23.45
C GLN A 42 -8.17 19.35 -24.14
N GLU A 43 -7.03 19.35 -23.46
CA GLU A 43 -5.73 19.71 -24.04
C GLU A 43 -5.23 18.69 -25.06
N SER A 44 -5.70 17.44 -25.03
CA SER A 44 -5.35 16.41 -26.01
C SER A 44 -5.61 16.83 -27.46
N ARG A 45 -6.57 17.74 -27.69
CA ARG A 45 -6.87 18.27 -29.04
C ARG A 45 -5.62 18.80 -29.73
N GLU A 46 -4.87 19.63 -29.01
CA GLU A 46 -3.68 20.27 -29.60
C GLU A 46 -2.51 19.28 -29.68
N ARG A 47 -2.34 18.41 -28.64
CA ARG A 47 -1.30 17.39 -28.66
C ARG A 47 -1.49 16.38 -29.79
N VAL A 48 -2.70 15.83 -29.96
CA VAL A 48 -3.01 14.86 -31.01
C VAL A 48 -2.82 15.47 -32.41
N ARG A 49 -3.30 16.70 -32.63
CA ARG A 49 -3.13 17.39 -33.93
C ARG A 49 -1.66 17.62 -34.28
N ALA A 50 -0.87 18.09 -33.31
CA ALA A 50 0.56 18.31 -33.51
C ALA A 50 1.31 16.98 -33.73
N ALA A 51 1.04 15.98 -32.91
CA ALA A 51 1.66 14.66 -33.02
C ALA A 51 1.39 14.00 -34.40
N LEU A 52 0.15 14.02 -34.87
CA LEU A 52 -0.20 13.51 -36.19
C LEU A 52 0.58 14.20 -37.31
N ARG A 53 0.58 15.54 -37.30
CA ARG A 53 1.30 16.34 -38.31
C ARG A 53 2.80 16.07 -38.30
N ASN A 54 3.39 16.07 -37.10
CA ASN A 54 4.85 15.88 -36.93
C ASN A 54 5.28 14.41 -37.17
N SER A 55 4.36 13.45 -37.12
CA SER A 55 4.57 12.06 -37.51
C SER A 55 4.31 11.80 -39.03
N GLY A 56 4.06 12.85 -39.83
CA GLY A 56 3.86 12.72 -41.27
C GLY A 56 2.45 12.33 -41.70
N PHE A 57 1.46 12.30 -40.79
CA PHE A 57 0.07 11.99 -41.11
C PHE A 57 -0.71 13.26 -41.49
N ARG A 58 -1.70 13.08 -42.35
CA ARG A 58 -2.60 14.19 -42.75
C ARG A 58 -3.64 14.43 -41.67
N GLY A 59 -3.66 15.65 -41.11
CA GLY A 59 -4.74 16.07 -40.24
C GLY A 59 -6.05 16.23 -41.01
N PRO A 60 -7.21 15.84 -40.49
CA PRO A 60 -8.48 16.04 -41.15
C PRO A 60 -8.82 17.53 -41.32
N LEU A 61 -9.15 17.94 -42.56
CA LEU A 61 -9.58 19.31 -42.89
C LEU A 61 -11.10 19.46 -42.75
N VAL A 62 -11.72 18.70 -41.85
CA VAL A 62 -13.15 18.65 -41.58
C VAL A 62 -13.43 18.73 -40.09
N ARG A 63 -14.69 18.86 -39.72
CA ARG A 63 -15.09 18.82 -38.31
C ARG A 63 -14.92 17.38 -37.77
N VAL A 64 -14.18 17.25 -36.68
CA VAL A 64 -13.95 15.98 -35.98
C VAL A 64 -14.72 15.99 -34.66
N ILE A 65 -15.54 14.97 -34.44
CA ILE A 65 -16.22 14.75 -33.16
C ILE A 65 -15.62 13.51 -32.51
N VAL A 66 -15.08 13.66 -31.31
CA VAL A 66 -14.55 12.55 -30.51
C VAL A 66 -15.46 12.35 -29.31
N ASN A 67 -16.09 11.19 -29.21
CA ASN A 67 -16.92 10.81 -28.08
C ASN A 67 -16.20 9.78 -27.22
N LEU A 68 -16.15 10.03 -25.91
CA LEU A 68 -15.62 9.10 -24.92
C LEU A 68 -16.79 8.40 -24.22
N ALA A 69 -17.17 7.22 -24.72
CA ALA A 69 -18.29 6.46 -24.19
C ALA A 69 -17.87 5.53 -23.03
N PRO A 70 -18.70 5.34 -21.98
CA PRO A 70 -20.02 5.92 -21.76
C PRO A 70 -19.97 7.37 -21.22
N ALA A 71 -20.98 8.18 -21.52
CA ALA A 71 -21.02 9.59 -21.17
C ALA A 71 -21.39 9.91 -19.71
N ASP A 72 -21.86 8.91 -18.95
CA ASP A 72 -22.27 9.04 -17.54
C ASP A 72 -21.09 9.19 -16.55
N ARG A 73 -19.86 8.89 -17.03
CA ARG A 73 -18.64 8.88 -16.20
C ARG A 73 -17.63 9.88 -16.71
N ARG A 74 -16.96 10.55 -15.78
CA ARG A 74 -15.86 11.45 -16.08
C ARG A 74 -14.62 10.65 -16.46
N LYS A 75 -13.95 11.03 -17.54
CA LYS A 75 -12.68 10.46 -17.99
C LYS A 75 -11.57 11.43 -17.63
N GLU A 76 -10.44 10.89 -17.21
CA GLU A 76 -9.36 11.70 -16.66
C GLU A 76 -8.00 11.24 -17.18
N GLY A 77 -7.10 12.20 -17.36
CA GLY A 77 -5.71 12.01 -17.69
C GLY A 77 -5.40 11.90 -19.18
N PRO A 78 -4.10 12.03 -19.55
CA PRO A 78 -3.66 12.12 -20.94
C PRO A 78 -3.57 10.77 -21.67
N ALA A 79 -3.88 9.65 -21.00
CA ALA A 79 -3.77 8.31 -21.57
C ALA A 79 -4.66 8.07 -22.80
N PHE A 80 -5.60 8.97 -23.05
CA PHE A 80 -6.52 8.92 -24.19
C PHE A 80 -5.93 9.53 -25.47
N ASP A 81 -4.78 10.21 -25.43
CA ASP A 81 -4.18 10.83 -26.62
C ASP A 81 -3.92 9.79 -27.71
N LEU A 82 -3.32 8.64 -27.36
CA LEU A 82 -3.01 7.57 -28.29
C LEU A 82 -4.28 6.94 -28.89
N PRO A 83 -5.29 6.48 -28.13
CA PRO A 83 -6.51 5.93 -28.72
C PRO A 83 -7.29 6.94 -29.57
N ILE A 84 -7.28 8.23 -29.23
CA ILE A 84 -7.88 9.28 -30.05
C ILE A 84 -7.13 9.41 -31.40
N ALA A 85 -5.78 9.44 -31.37
CA ALA A 85 -4.98 9.53 -32.59
C ALA A 85 -5.20 8.32 -33.52
N LEU A 86 -5.19 7.10 -32.97
CA LEU A 86 -5.41 5.89 -33.75
C LEU A 86 -6.82 5.84 -34.35
N ALA A 87 -7.86 6.15 -33.58
CA ALA A 87 -9.22 6.19 -34.09
C ALA A 87 -9.37 7.28 -35.17
N LEU A 88 -8.64 8.39 -35.06
CA LEU A 88 -8.65 9.46 -36.05
C LEU A 88 -7.96 9.05 -37.35
N LEU A 89 -6.85 8.30 -37.27
CA LEU A 89 -6.18 7.71 -38.44
C LEU A 89 -7.09 6.72 -39.17
N VAL A 90 -7.86 5.92 -38.46
CA VAL A 90 -8.85 5.01 -39.05
C VAL A 90 -9.99 5.81 -39.70
N ALA A 91 -10.56 6.79 -39.01
CA ALA A 91 -11.65 7.61 -39.53
C ALA A 91 -11.26 8.36 -40.81
N SER A 92 -9.99 8.77 -40.94
CA SER A 92 -9.43 9.45 -42.11
C SER A 92 -8.93 8.52 -43.22
N GLY A 93 -9.08 7.20 -43.06
CA GLY A 93 -8.68 6.19 -44.07
C GLY A 93 -7.15 5.99 -44.15
N GLN A 94 -6.37 6.47 -43.19
CA GLN A 94 -4.91 6.32 -43.16
C GLN A 94 -4.47 5.04 -42.47
N LEU A 95 -5.35 4.41 -41.68
CA LEU A 95 -5.15 3.09 -41.05
C LEU A 95 -6.41 2.23 -41.27
N ASP A 96 -6.22 0.94 -41.55
CA ASP A 96 -7.31 0.00 -41.74
C ASP A 96 -8.06 -0.26 -40.43
N PRO A 97 -9.40 -0.16 -40.37
CA PRO A 97 -10.20 -0.45 -39.20
C PRO A 97 -9.93 -1.82 -38.55
N GLN A 98 -9.69 -2.85 -39.36
CA GLN A 98 -9.40 -4.21 -38.87
C GLN A 98 -8.15 -4.28 -38.00
N LYS A 99 -7.20 -3.35 -38.19
CA LYS A 99 -5.96 -3.31 -37.41
C LYS A 99 -6.15 -2.82 -35.94
N LEU A 100 -7.26 -2.16 -35.64
CA LEU A 100 -7.61 -1.74 -34.27
C LEU A 100 -8.61 -2.68 -33.57
N GLU A 101 -9.20 -3.61 -34.32
CA GLU A 101 -10.24 -4.49 -33.82
C GLU A 101 -9.73 -5.44 -32.73
N GLY A 102 -10.29 -5.30 -31.51
CA GLY A 102 -9.90 -6.09 -30.35
C GLY A 102 -8.65 -5.58 -29.63
N LEU A 103 -8.05 -4.48 -30.07
CA LEU A 103 -6.94 -3.85 -29.34
C LEU A 103 -7.47 -2.91 -28.26
N CYS A 104 -6.80 -2.91 -27.09
CA CYS A 104 -6.94 -1.87 -26.09
C CYS A 104 -5.70 -0.96 -26.17
N CYS A 105 -5.90 0.35 -26.11
CA CYS A 105 -4.82 1.32 -26.29
C CYS A 105 -4.79 2.33 -25.15
N ALA A 106 -3.59 2.68 -24.65
CA ALA A 106 -3.39 3.76 -23.69
C ALA A 106 -2.01 4.39 -23.87
N GLY A 107 -1.93 5.71 -23.88
CA GLY A 107 -0.67 6.44 -24.01
C GLY A 107 -0.86 7.93 -24.15
N GLU A 108 0.07 8.71 -23.66
CA GLU A 108 0.17 10.15 -23.87
C GLU A 108 1.02 10.44 -25.12
N LEU A 109 0.67 11.46 -25.87
CA LEU A 109 1.43 11.92 -27.04
C LEU A 109 2.21 13.19 -26.73
N GLY A 110 3.49 13.20 -27.09
CA GLY A 110 4.29 14.39 -27.24
C GLY A 110 3.89 15.14 -28.52
N LEU A 111 4.15 16.45 -28.58
CA LEU A 111 3.90 17.27 -29.78
C LEU A 111 4.70 16.80 -31.01
N ASP A 112 5.83 16.15 -30.77
CA ASP A 112 6.73 15.56 -31.76
C ASP A 112 6.29 14.16 -32.24
N GLY A 113 5.19 13.62 -31.71
CA GLY A 113 4.71 12.27 -31.99
C GLY A 113 5.35 11.19 -31.12
N SER A 114 6.17 11.54 -30.12
CA SER A 114 6.69 10.59 -29.13
C SER A 114 5.57 10.04 -28.25
N LEU A 115 5.68 8.77 -27.84
CA LEU A 115 4.79 8.14 -26.87
C LEU A 115 5.37 8.28 -25.47
N ARG A 116 4.65 8.98 -24.59
CA ARG A 116 5.04 9.26 -23.21
C ARG A 116 4.38 8.30 -22.24
N PRO A 117 5.09 7.93 -21.15
CA PRO A 117 4.56 7.00 -20.16
C PRO A 117 3.33 7.58 -19.43
N CYS A 118 2.35 6.70 -19.18
CA CYS A 118 1.16 6.98 -18.41
C CYS A 118 1.18 6.25 -17.07
N ARG A 119 0.46 6.78 -16.08
CA ARG A 119 0.26 6.15 -14.77
C ARG A 119 -0.87 5.13 -14.84
N GLY A 120 -0.79 4.09 -13.98
CA GLY A 120 -1.86 3.13 -13.80
C GLY A 120 -2.04 2.18 -14.99
N ILE A 121 -1.04 2.04 -15.82
CA ILE A 121 -1.05 1.13 -16.99
C ILE A 121 -1.31 -0.31 -16.56
N LEU A 122 -0.81 -0.74 -15.40
CA LEU A 122 -1.09 -2.08 -14.88
C LEU A 122 -2.58 -2.29 -14.61
N ALA A 123 -3.30 -1.29 -14.10
CA ALA A 123 -4.75 -1.40 -13.89
C ALA A 123 -5.50 -1.50 -15.22
N ILE A 124 -5.09 -0.72 -16.24
CA ILE A 124 -5.66 -0.77 -17.59
C ILE A 124 -5.37 -2.12 -18.25
N ALA A 125 -4.15 -2.67 -18.10
CA ALA A 125 -3.77 -3.98 -18.60
C ALA A 125 -4.61 -5.11 -17.97
N CYS A 126 -4.85 -5.06 -16.65
CA CYS A 126 -5.75 -5.99 -15.96
C CYS A 126 -7.17 -5.93 -16.56
N GLN A 127 -7.69 -4.74 -16.83
CA GLN A 127 -9.00 -4.54 -17.43
C GLN A 127 -9.04 -5.05 -18.88
N ALA A 128 -8.02 -4.75 -19.69
CA ALA A 128 -7.90 -5.25 -21.06
C ALA A 128 -7.91 -6.78 -21.12
N LYS A 129 -7.20 -7.44 -20.19
CA LYS A 129 -7.21 -8.90 -20.04
C LYS A 129 -8.60 -9.42 -19.67
N THR A 130 -9.29 -8.79 -18.73
CA THR A 130 -10.66 -9.17 -18.34
C THR A 130 -11.63 -9.06 -19.50
N GLN A 131 -11.44 -8.08 -20.38
CA GLN A 131 -12.22 -7.91 -21.62
C GLN A 131 -11.78 -8.81 -22.78
N GLN A 132 -10.80 -9.69 -22.55
CA GLN A 132 -10.25 -10.57 -23.58
C GLN A 132 -9.72 -9.82 -24.82
N ALA A 133 -9.07 -8.67 -24.59
CA ALA A 133 -8.44 -7.92 -25.66
C ALA A 133 -7.37 -8.78 -26.37
N LYS A 134 -7.30 -8.68 -27.70
CA LYS A 134 -6.29 -9.39 -28.50
C LYS A 134 -4.86 -8.96 -28.16
N ALA A 135 -4.67 -7.66 -27.91
CA ALA A 135 -3.41 -7.10 -27.44
C ALA A 135 -3.65 -5.75 -26.74
N PHE A 136 -2.66 -5.31 -25.96
CA PHE A 136 -2.66 -4.01 -25.31
C PHE A 136 -1.51 -3.14 -25.86
N VAL A 137 -1.87 -1.98 -26.39
CA VAL A 137 -0.95 -1.03 -27.03
C VAL A 137 -0.56 0.06 -26.04
N VAL A 138 0.75 0.20 -25.79
CA VAL A 138 1.29 1.12 -24.76
C VAL A 138 2.59 1.78 -25.23
N PRO A 139 2.99 2.90 -24.61
CA PRO A 139 4.34 3.44 -24.77
C PRO A 139 5.41 2.42 -24.35
N SER A 140 6.57 2.40 -25.03
CA SER A 140 7.67 1.49 -24.70
C SER A 140 8.12 1.58 -23.24
N ALA A 141 8.06 2.76 -22.63
CA ALA A 141 8.39 2.96 -21.23
C ALA A 141 7.44 2.23 -20.25
N ASN A 142 6.21 1.91 -20.69
CA ASN A 142 5.23 1.17 -19.89
C ASN A 142 5.16 -0.33 -20.26
N ALA A 143 5.92 -0.80 -21.24
CA ALA A 143 5.81 -2.18 -21.72
C ALA A 143 6.11 -3.21 -20.63
N ALA A 144 7.17 -2.98 -19.85
CA ALA A 144 7.53 -3.84 -18.73
C ALA A 144 6.42 -3.90 -17.65
N GLU A 145 5.84 -2.76 -17.28
CA GLU A 145 4.72 -2.68 -16.35
C GLU A 145 3.48 -3.43 -16.86
N ALA A 146 3.12 -3.21 -18.13
CA ALA A 146 1.97 -3.88 -18.77
C ALA A 146 2.13 -5.40 -18.84
N SER A 147 3.35 -5.89 -19.06
CA SER A 147 3.68 -7.32 -19.15
C SER A 147 3.49 -8.07 -17.83
N LEU A 148 3.45 -7.38 -16.68
CA LEU A 148 3.26 -7.99 -15.35
C LEU A 148 1.91 -8.71 -15.22
N VAL A 149 0.92 -8.38 -16.03
CA VAL A 149 -0.39 -9.04 -16.00
C VAL A 149 -0.34 -10.49 -16.49
N GLY A 150 0.64 -10.82 -17.33
CA GLY A 150 0.76 -12.15 -17.97
C GLY A 150 -0.44 -12.54 -18.84
N GLY A 151 -0.22 -13.26 -19.93
CA GLY A 151 -1.27 -13.77 -20.79
C GLY A 151 -2.03 -12.72 -21.62
N LEU A 152 -1.54 -11.48 -21.68
CA LEU A 152 -2.02 -10.43 -22.57
C LEU A 152 -0.85 -9.99 -23.46
N PRO A 153 -0.93 -10.14 -24.80
CA PRO A 153 0.09 -9.63 -25.72
C PRO A 153 0.24 -8.11 -25.59
N ILE A 154 1.48 -7.63 -25.48
CA ILE A 154 1.79 -6.21 -25.37
C ILE A 154 2.44 -5.73 -26.66
N VAL A 155 1.89 -4.67 -27.24
CA VAL A 155 2.45 -3.95 -28.38
C VAL A 155 2.98 -2.63 -27.89
N SER A 156 4.25 -2.34 -28.10
CA SER A 156 4.86 -1.13 -27.61
C SER A 156 5.66 -0.41 -28.69
N ALA A 157 5.66 0.92 -28.63
CA ALA A 157 6.41 1.77 -29.55
C ALA A 157 6.90 3.02 -28.81
N GLN A 158 7.93 3.67 -29.38
CA GLN A 158 8.45 4.94 -28.88
C GLN A 158 7.77 6.14 -29.55
N THR A 159 7.28 5.97 -30.78
CA THR A 159 6.63 7.04 -31.55
C THR A 159 5.35 6.53 -32.21
N LEU A 160 4.45 7.46 -32.51
CA LEU A 160 3.19 7.19 -33.22
C LEU A 160 3.45 6.60 -34.62
N GLY A 161 4.47 7.11 -35.35
CA GLY A 161 4.85 6.61 -36.66
C GLY A 161 5.26 5.13 -36.62
N GLN A 162 6.18 4.78 -35.69
CA GLN A 162 6.62 3.41 -35.47
C GLN A 162 5.44 2.47 -35.15
N LEU A 163 4.53 2.92 -34.28
CA LEU A 163 3.35 2.12 -33.94
C LEU A 163 2.46 1.85 -35.14
N VAL A 164 2.16 2.88 -35.94
CA VAL A 164 1.31 2.73 -37.11
C VAL A 164 1.92 1.78 -38.15
N GLU A 165 3.25 1.82 -38.34
CA GLU A 165 3.97 0.87 -39.20
C GLU A 165 3.85 -0.57 -38.69
N GLN A 166 4.05 -0.79 -37.37
CA GLN A 166 3.86 -2.10 -36.77
C GLN A 166 2.42 -2.62 -36.96
N LEU A 167 1.42 -1.76 -36.78
CA LEU A 167 0.02 -2.14 -37.00
C LEU A 167 -0.29 -2.48 -38.47
N ARG A 168 0.33 -1.77 -39.45
CA ARG A 168 0.15 -2.03 -40.90
C ARG A 168 0.76 -3.37 -41.33
N HIS A 169 1.98 -3.67 -40.89
CA HIS A 169 2.71 -4.88 -41.24
C HIS A 169 2.20 -6.14 -40.51
N GLY A 170 1.33 -6.00 -39.57
CA GLY A 170 0.87 -7.06 -38.68
C GLY A 170 1.65 -7.02 -37.36
N ILE A 171 0.95 -7.33 -36.29
CA ILE A 171 1.53 -7.41 -34.97
C ILE A 171 2.44 -8.65 -34.96
N GLU A 172 3.72 -8.50 -35.28
CA GLU A 172 4.69 -9.50 -34.84
C GLU A 172 4.61 -9.52 -33.32
N HIS A 173 4.19 -10.65 -32.79
CA HIS A 173 4.18 -10.86 -31.35
C HIS A 173 5.62 -10.82 -30.86
N ASN A 174 6.15 -9.62 -30.62
CA ASN A 174 7.26 -9.45 -29.71
C ASN A 174 6.72 -9.82 -28.33
N SER A 175 6.56 -11.13 -28.12
CA SER A 175 6.48 -11.68 -26.79
C SER A 175 7.77 -11.24 -26.10
N CYS A 176 7.69 -10.14 -25.35
CA CYS A 176 8.68 -9.93 -24.31
C CYS A 176 8.82 -11.27 -23.59
N PRO A 177 10.02 -11.83 -23.46
CA PRO A 177 10.19 -13.12 -22.81
C PRO A 177 9.44 -13.04 -21.48
N HIS A 178 8.53 -13.98 -21.27
CA HIS A 178 7.90 -14.17 -19.96
C HIS A 178 9.05 -14.10 -18.95
N PRO A 179 8.94 -13.32 -17.88
CA PRO A 179 9.89 -13.42 -16.80
C PRO A 179 9.82 -14.89 -16.34
N THR A 180 10.79 -15.67 -16.79
CA THR A 180 11.07 -17.01 -16.28
C THR A 180 11.06 -16.85 -14.77
N ARG A 181 10.39 -17.76 -14.12
CA ARG A 181 10.33 -17.95 -12.68
C ARG A 181 11.76 -18.19 -12.20
N GLU A 182 12.58 -17.14 -12.19
CA GLU A 182 13.89 -17.18 -11.57
C GLU A 182 13.69 -17.08 -10.07
N GLU A 183 14.14 -18.12 -9.39
CA GLU A 183 14.39 -18.13 -7.96
C GLU A 183 15.22 -16.88 -7.58
N PRO A 184 15.11 -16.38 -6.35
CA PRO A 184 15.70 -15.10 -5.97
C PRO A 184 17.21 -15.13 -6.06
N ALA A 185 17.74 -14.80 -7.23
CA ALA A 185 19.14 -14.39 -7.37
C ALA A 185 19.29 -13.03 -6.70
N THR A 186 20.12 -12.96 -5.70
CA THR A 186 20.67 -11.76 -5.09
C THR A 186 21.24 -10.85 -6.17
N THR A 187 20.46 -9.93 -6.69
CA THR A 187 20.93 -8.87 -7.56
C THR A 187 20.67 -7.51 -6.94
N THR A 188 21.75 -6.86 -6.66
CA THR A 188 21.98 -5.47 -6.31
C THR A 188 21.08 -4.50 -7.09
N SER A 189 20.18 -3.82 -6.38
CA SER A 189 19.42 -2.68 -6.90
C SER A 189 20.30 -1.43 -6.97
N PRO A 190 20.11 -0.54 -7.98
CA PRO A 190 20.78 0.74 -7.98
C PRO A 190 20.13 1.70 -6.98
N SER A 191 20.94 2.21 -6.12
CA SER A 191 20.89 3.37 -5.25
C SER A 191 19.70 4.31 -5.35
N SER A 192 18.83 4.26 -4.36
CA SER A 192 18.27 5.45 -3.74
C SER A 192 18.77 5.50 -2.30
N ALA A 193 19.63 6.48 -2.02
CA ALA A 193 20.18 6.86 -0.72
C ALA A 193 20.44 5.70 0.24
N SER A 194 21.61 5.10 0.15
CA SER A 194 22.17 4.15 1.11
C SER A 194 22.36 4.83 2.47
N ALA A 195 21.37 4.66 3.34
CA ALA A 195 21.65 4.71 4.76
C ALA A 195 22.45 3.43 5.10
N PRO A 196 23.56 3.50 5.85
CA PRO A 196 24.41 2.36 6.13
C PRO A 196 23.63 1.27 6.87
N SER A 197 23.42 0.13 6.22
CA SER A 197 22.71 -1.04 6.78
C SER A 197 23.63 -1.94 7.59
N SER A 198 24.61 -1.38 8.28
CA SER A 198 25.48 -2.13 9.20
C SER A 198 25.34 -1.62 10.64
N ALA A 199 24.09 -1.50 11.13
CA ALA A 199 23.89 -1.43 12.57
C ALA A 199 23.86 -2.87 13.10
N ALA A 200 24.91 -3.27 13.82
CA ALA A 200 24.93 -4.49 14.62
C ALA A 200 23.62 -4.62 15.42
N PRO A 201 23.05 -5.83 15.58
CA PRO A 201 21.82 -6.02 16.31
C PRO A 201 22.06 -5.59 17.77
N LEU A 202 21.57 -4.38 18.09
CA LEU A 202 21.45 -3.96 19.48
C LEU A 202 20.66 -5.05 20.18
N THR A 203 21.15 -5.57 21.30
CA THR A 203 20.40 -6.46 22.17
C THR A 203 19.29 -5.62 22.83
N ILE A 204 18.36 -5.16 21.99
CA ILE A 204 17.26 -4.32 22.42
C ILE A 204 16.21 -5.26 22.99
N GLN A 205 16.02 -5.12 24.28
CA GLN A 205 14.88 -5.52 25.08
C GLN A 205 14.06 -6.70 24.49
N HIS A 206 14.26 -7.90 25.01
CA HIS A 206 13.53 -9.12 24.68
C HIS A 206 12.00 -8.87 24.57
N PHE A 207 11.44 -8.08 25.49
CA PHE A 207 10.03 -7.69 25.51
C PHE A 207 9.57 -6.95 24.23
N ALA A 208 10.38 -6.00 23.75
CA ALA A 208 10.05 -5.24 22.54
C ALA A 208 10.13 -6.10 21.27
N ARG A 209 11.10 -7.02 21.20
CA ARG A 209 11.19 -7.98 20.09
C ARG A 209 10.00 -8.94 20.09
N LYS A 210 9.59 -9.43 21.26
CA LYS A 210 8.41 -10.28 21.40
C LYS A 210 7.15 -9.54 20.96
N ALA A 211 7.01 -8.24 21.33
CA ALA A 211 5.92 -7.39 20.83
C ALA A 211 5.89 -7.29 19.30
N LEU A 212 7.07 -7.14 18.66
CA LEU A 212 7.17 -7.13 17.19
C LEU A 212 6.78 -8.49 16.58
N ALA A 213 7.17 -9.61 17.21
CA ALA A 213 6.77 -10.94 16.76
C ALA A 213 5.27 -11.14 16.81
N ILE A 214 4.66 -10.76 17.93
CA ILE A 214 3.20 -10.85 18.11
C ILE A 214 2.50 -9.95 17.08
N ALA A 215 2.99 -8.71 16.88
CA ALA A 215 2.46 -7.81 15.86
C ALA A 215 2.57 -8.39 14.45
N ALA A 216 3.74 -8.98 14.11
CA ALA A 216 3.99 -9.61 12.84
C ALA A 216 3.13 -10.86 12.62
N ALA A 217 3.03 -11.74 13.60
CA ALA A 217 2.29 -12.99 13.48
C ALA A 217 0.78 -12.72 13.38
N GLY A 218 0.21 -12.00 14.33
CA GLY A 218 -1.24 -11.81 14.44
C GLY A 218 -1.81 -10.63 13.64
N GLY A 219 -0.97 -9.77 13.06
CA GLY A 219 -1.42 -8.54 12.39
C GLY A 219 -1.87 -7.46 13.39
N HIS A 220 -1.31 -7.47 14.61
CA HIS A 220 -1.69 -6.54 15.67
C HIS A 220 -1.02 -5.17 15.52
N HIS A 221 -1.75 -4.10 15.84
CA HIS A 221 -1.21 -2.76 15.88
C HIS A 221 -0.42 -2.52 17.17
N LEU A 222 0.73 -1.86 17.06
CA LEU A 222 1.70 -1.70 18.14
C LEU A 222 1.93 -0.21 18.49
N LEU A 223 1.86 0.12 19.77
CA LEU A 223 2.33 1.39 20.34
C LEU A 223 3.63 1.17 21.10
N MET A 224 4.65 1.91 20.73
CA MET A 224 5.93 1.97 21.43
C MET A 224 6.05 3.29 22.18
N VAL A 225 6.23 3.21 23.50
CA VAL A 225 6.42 4.39 24.37
C VAL A 225 7.80 4.32 24.98
N GLY A 226 8.60 5.36 24.78
CA GLY A 226 9.96 5.36 25.36
C GLY A 226 10.70 6.69 25.14
N PRO A 227 11.81 6.91 25.85
CA PRO A 227 12.58 8.13 25.74
C PRO A 227 13.17 8.33 24.35
N PRO A 228 13.61 9.54 24.00
CA PRO A 228 14.33 9.78 22.77
C PRO A 228 15.61 8.93 22.71
N GLY A 229 15.95 8.42 21.51
CA GLY A 229 17.16 7.62 21.30
C GLY A 229 17.08 6.16 21.79
N CYS A 230 15.95 5.65 22.29
CA CYS A 230 15.82 4.24 22.72
C CYS A 230 15.61 3.23 21.56
N GLY A 231 15.70 3.66 20.30
CA GLY A 231 15.66 2.76 19.14
C GLY A 231 14.26 2.45 18.57
N LYS A 232 13.21 3.22 18.90
CA LYS A 232 11.82 3.02 18.40
C LYS A 232 11.76 2.85 16.87
N THR A 233 12.36 3.77 16.14
CA THR A 233 12.37 3.76 14.66
C THR A 233 13.18 2.58 14.10
N MET A 234 14.28 2.18 14.75
CA MET A 234 15.06 0.99 14.34
C MET A 234 14.25 -0.30 14.51
N LEU A 235 13.53 -0.43 15.61
CA LEU A 235 12.64 -1.57 15.86
C LEU A 235 11.53 -1.63 14.83
N ALA A 236 10.85 -0.50 14.56
CA ALA A 236 9.79 -0.45 13.55
C ALA A 236 10.28 -0.89 12.17
N ARG A 237 11.50 -0.51 11.77
CA ARG A 237 12.13 -0.91 10.49
C ARG A 237 12.47 -2.40 10.40
N GLN A 238 12.50 -3.13 11.52
CA GLN A 238 12.70 -4.59 11.51
C GLN A 238 11.41 -5.33 11.15
N LEU A 239 10.23 -4.75 11.42
CA LEU A 239 8.95 -5.42 11.24
C LEU A 239 8.71 -5.93 9.79
N PRO A 240 8.98 -5.16 8.71
CA PRO A 240 8.82 -5.69 7.35
C PRO A 240 9.70 -6.90 7.04
N LYS A 241 10.85 -7.05 7.72
CA LYS A 241 11.81 -8.15 7.49
C LYS A 241 11.35 -9.46 8.12
N ILE A 242 10.56 -9.39 9.19
CA ILE A 242 10.01 -10.56 9.90
C ILE A 242 8.60 -10.94 9.43
N LEU A 243 7.94 -10.07 8.65
CA LEU A 243 6.67 -10.39 8.02
C LEU A 243 6.88 -11.43 6.90
N PRO A 244 5.97 -12.39 6.74
CA PRO A 244 6.01 -13.33 5.62
C PRO A 244 6.00 -12.62 4.27
N PRO A 245 6.58 -13.21 3.20
CA PRO A 245 6.55 -12.62 1.87
C PRO A 245 5.11 -12.39 1.41
N LEU A 246 4.92 -11.43 0.49
CA LEU A 246 3.62 -11.18 -0.13
C LEU A 246 3.22 -12.38 -1.01
N SER A 247 1.95 -12.76 -0.98
CA SER A 247 1.37 -13.66 -1.99
C SER A 247 1.33 -12.98 -3.35
N ASP A 248 1.18 -13.74 -4.43
CA ASP A 248 1.12 -13.18 -5.79
C ASP A 248 -0.05 -12.21 -5.96
N SER A 249 -1.19 -12.48 -5.32
CA SER A 249 -2.36 -11.59 -5.31
C SER A 249 -2.10 -10.29 -4.55
N GLU A 250 -1.47 -10.34 -3.37
CA GLU A 250 -1.08 -9.17 -2.60
C GLU A 250 -0.01 -8.33 -3.33
N ALA A 251 0.96 -9.00 -3.96
CA ALA A 251 2.01 -8.35 -4.75
C ALA A 251 1.43 -7.61 -5.96
N LEU A 252 0.45 -8.21 -6.66
CA LEU A 252 -0.24 -7.57 -7.78
C LEU A 252 -1.06 -6.35 -7.30
N GLU A 253 -1.79 -6.49 -6.18
CA GLU A 253 -2.59 -5.40 -5.62
C GLU A 253 -1.69 -4.22 -5.20
N LEU A 254 -0.57 -4.48 -4.54
CA LEU A 254 0.42 -3.47 -4.17
C LEU A 254 1.05 -2.80 -5.40
N THR A 255 1.44 -3.59 -6.42
CA THR A 255 2.03 -3.07 -7.65
C THR A 255 1.03 -2.18 -8.40
N ARG A 256 -0.26 -2.55 -8.45
CA ARG A 256 -1.33 -1.70 -9.00
C ARG A 256 -1.47 -0.38 -8.26
N LEU A 257 -1.43 -0.41 -6.92
CA LEU A 257 -1.45 0.80 -6.09
C LEU A 257 -0.30 1.75 -6.43
N GLN A 258 0.91 1.22 -6.53
CA GLN A 258 2.10 2.01 -6.86
C GLN A 258 2.06 2.54 -8.30
N SER A 259 1.53 1.77 -9.24
CA SER A 259 1.29 2.19 -10.62
C SER A 259 0.35 3.40 -10.67
N ILE A 260 -0.80 3.33 -10.00
CA ILE A 260 -1.80 4.41 -9.94
C ILE A 260 -1.24 5.66 -9.24
N ALA A 261 -0.47 5.47 -8.17
CA ALA A 261 0.22 6.55 -7.48
C ALA A 261 1.33 7.20 -8.31
N GLY A 262 1.84 6.49 -9.34
CA GLY A 262 2.98 6.92 -10.14
C GLY A 262 4.32 6.80 -9.39
N THR A 263 4.39 5.92 -8.40
CA THR A 263 5.59 5.63 -7.60
C THR A 263 6.28 4.34 -8.02
N LEU A 264 5.70 3.63 -9.00
CA LEU A 264 6.27 2.43 -9.58
C LEU A 264 7.39 2.83 -10.55
N GLY A 265 8.64 2.77 -10.16
CA GLY A 265 9.78 3.03 -11.06
C GLY A 265 9.82 2.07 -12.26
N ASN A 266 10.98 1.93 -12.90
CA ASN A 266 11.19 0.93 -13.96
C ASN A 266 11.22 -0.48 -13.35
N VAL A 267 10.04 -1.12 -13.25
CA VAL A 267 9.87 -2.42 -12.61
C VAL A 267 9.66 -3.51 -13.67
N THR A 268 10.46 -4.56 -13.59
CA THR A 268 10.39 -5.75 -14.45
C THR A 268 9.66 -6.94 -13.80
N SER A 269 9.32 -6.84 -12.51
CA SER A 269 8.64 -7.87 -11.74
C SER A 269 7.66 -7.25 -10.74
N LEU A 270 6.72 -8.06 -10.21
CA LEU A 270 5.82 -7.61 -9.14
C LEU A 270 6.59 -7.19 -7.90
N VAL A 271 6.12 -6.15 -7.22
CA VAL A 271 6.68 -5.68 -5.96
C VAL A 271 6.38 -6.71 -4.87
N ARG A 272 7.39 -7.49 -4.48
CA ARG A 272 7.25 -8.55 -3.46
C ARG A 272 7.71 -8.11 -2.08
N GLN A 273 8.40 -6.98 -1.99
CA GLN A 273 8.85 -6.44 -0.70
C GLN A 273 7.70 -5.71 -0.01
N ARG A 274 7.45 -6.05 1.26
CA ARG A 274 6.44 -5.35 2.06
C ARG A 274 6.82 -3.90 2.28
N PRO A 275 5.92 -2.95 2.00
CA PRO A 275 6.21 -1.53 2.13
C PRO A 275 6.38 -1.12 3.60
N PHE A 276 7.31 -0.18 3.83
CA PHE A 276 7.45 0.56 5.08
C PHE A 276 7.26 2.04 4.80
N ARG A 277 6.16 2.60 5.27
CA ARG A 277 5.83 4.02 5.07
C ARG A 277 5.88 4.74 6.40
N ALA A 278 6.65 5.82 6.45
CA ALA A 278 6.86 6.61 7.66
C ALA A 278 6.59 8.10 7.35
N PRO A 279 5.32 8.50 7.25
CA PRO A 279 4.97 9.90 7.00
C PRO A 279 5.39 10.76 8.19
N HIS A 280 5.86 11.98 7.90
CA HIS A 280 6.17 12.96 8.92
C HIS A 280 4.88 13.47 9.59
N HIS A 281 4.92 13.86 10.85
CA HIS A 281 3.75 14.33 11.60
C HIS A 281 3.10 15.60 10.99
N SER A 282 3.84 16.38 10.17
CA SER A 282 3.31 17.53 9.41
C SER A 282 2.56 17.14 8.13
N THR A 283 2.46 15.84 7.82
CA THR A 283 1.75 15.38 6.63
C THR A 283 0.27 15.77 6.71
N THR A 284 -0.26 16.33 5.63
CA THR A 284 -1.68 16.71 5.55
C THR A 284 -2.58 15.48 5.53
N ALA A 285 -3.87 15.66 5.87
CA ALA A 285 -4.86 14.58 5.76
C ALA A 285 -4.90 13.98 4.33
N ALA A 286 -4.79 14.82 3.31
CA ALA A 286 -4.74 14.38 1.92
C ALA A 286 -3.47 13.59 1.58
N GLY A 287 -2.33 13.94 2.17
CA GLY A 287 -1.10 13.17 2.01
C GLY A 287 -1.17 11.81 2.70
N LEU A 288 -1.73 11.75 3.91
CA LEU A 288 -1.82 10.51 4.68
C LEU A 288 -2.90 9.56 4.14
N LEU A 289 -4.11 10.07 3.94
CA LEU A 289 -5.26 9.26 3.52
C LEU A 289 -5.42 9.21 2.00
N GLY A 290 -4.96 10.24 1.32
CA GLY A 290 -5.25 10.44 -0.08
C GLY A 290 -6.35 11.49 -0.28
N GLY A 291 -6.60 11.85 -1.51
CA GLY A 291 -7.61 12.85 -1.84
C GLY A 291 -7.33 13.59 -3.14
N GLY A 292 -7.89 14.79 -3.24
CA GLY A 292 -7.85 15.61 -4.44
C GLY A 292 -9.17 15.57 -5.21
N THR A 293 -9.24 16.32 -6.29
CA THR A 293 -10.39 16.30 -7.23
C THR A 293 -10.47 14.95 -7.93
N ASN A 294 -9.31 14.38 -8.23
CA ASN A 294 -9.11 13.00 -8.66
C ASN A 294 -8.48 12.24 -7.48
N PRO A 295 -9.23 11.38 -6.78
CA PRO A 295 -8.72 10.71 -5.60
C PRO A 295 -7.51 9.84 -5.91
N ARG A 296 -6.37 10.15 -5.26
CA ARG A 296 -5.13 9.36 -5.33
C ARG A 296 -4.88 8.67 -4.00
N PRO A 297 -4.25 7.48 -4.01
CA PRO A 297 -3.88 6.81 -2.77
C PRO A 297 -2.87 7.65 -1.97
N GLY A 298 -3.09 7.75 -0.65
CA GLY A 298 -2.17 8.37 0.30
C GLY A 298 -1.21 7.35 0.92
N GLU A 299 -0.40 7.82 1.89
CA GLU A 299 0.60 6.99 2.59
C GLU A 299 0.00 5.75 3.25
N LEU A 300 -1.24 5.85 3.78
CA LEU A 300 -1.96 4.72 4.36
C LEU A 300 -2.19 3.59 3.33
N SER A 301 -2.67 3.94 2.14
CA SER A 301 -2.88 2.96 1.06
C SER A 301 -1.56 2.47 0.49
N LEU A 302 -0.56 3.34 0.34
CA LEU A 302 0.79 2.94 -0.13
C LEU A 302 1.53 2.02 0.86
N ALA A 303 1.09 1.96 2.12
CA ALA A 303 1.56 1.01 3.12
C ALA A 303 0.83 -0.34 3.06
N HIS A 304 -0.13 -0.52 2.14
CA HIS A 304 -0.93 -1.75 2.02
C HIS A 304 -0.06 -3.01 1.95
N GLY A 305 -0.46 -4.04 2.70
CA GLY A 305 0.30 -5.29 2.83
C GLY A 305 1.59 -5.16 3.65
N GLY A 306 1.89 -3.99 4.22
CA GLY A 306 3.12 -3.70 4.96
C GLY A 306 2.90 -2.95 6.26
N VAL A 307 3.77 -1.99 6.53
CA VAL A 307 3.85 -1.26 7.80
C VAL A 307 3.65 0.24 7.58
N LEU A 308 2.68 0.81 8.30
CA LEU A 308 2.56 2.25 8.48
C LEU A 308 3.19 2.62 9.84
N PHE A 309 4.26 3.39 9.81
CA PHE A 309 4.96 3.86 11.01
C PHE A 309 4.65 5.33 11.28
N LEU A 310 4.04 5.62 12.42
CA LEU A 310 3.77 6.98 12.89
C LEU A 310 4.71 7.31 14.03
N ASP A 311 5.80 8.02 13.74
CA ASP A 311 6.71 8.53 14.77
C ASP A 311 6.15 9.80 15.39
N GLU A 312 6.51 10.08 16.64
CA GLU A 312 6.00 11.24 17.39
C GLU A 312 4.47 11.35 17.34
N LEU A 313 3.79 10.24 17.61
CA LEU A 313 2.33 10.10 17.46
C LEU A 313 1.53 11.26 18.06
N THR A 314 1.96 11.81 19.19
CA THR A 314 1.31 12.93 19.89
C THR A 314 1.43 14.28 19.16
N GLU A 315 2.30 14.38 18.17
CA GLU A 315 2.45 15.60 17.36
C GLU A 315 1.54 15.60 16.12
N PHE A 316 0.94 14.46 15.76
CA PHE A 316 -0.07 14.41 14.71
C PHE A 316 -1.35 15.14 15.13
N PRO A 317 -1.99 15.89 14.24
CA PRO A 317 -3.31 16.47 14.50
C PRO A 317 -4.34 15.38 14.86
N ARG A 318 -5.05 15.59 15.97
CA ARG A 318 -6.06 14.63 16.46
C ARG A 318 -7.10 14.27 15.39
N SER A 319 -7.51 15.25 14.59
CA SER A 319 -8.48 15.05 13.49
C SER A 319 -7.97 14.06 12.43
N ILE A 320 -6.66 14.01 12.17
CA ILE A 320 -6.04 13.08 11.23
C ILE A 320 -6.03 11.67 11.83
N LEU A 321 -5.63 11.53 13.11
CA LEU A 321 -5.62 10.24 13.80
C LEU A 321 -7.03 9.63 13.93
N ASP A 322 -8.04 10.46 14.19
CA ASP A 322 -9.42 9.99 14.27
C ASP A 322 -9.96 9.49 12.92
N GLN A 323 -9.50 10.05 11.79
CA GLN A 323 -9.84 9.56 10.45
C GLN A 323 -9.20 8.20 10.09
N LEU A 324 -8.10 7.81 10.75
CA LEU A 324 -7.50 6.48 10.56
C LEU A 324 -8.32 5.35 11.18
N ARG A 325 -9.24 5.64 12.09
CA ARG A 325 -9.94 4.64 12.90
C ARG A 325 -10.73 3.63 12.08
N GLN A 326 -11.55 4.10 11.13
CA GLN A 326 -12.36 3.24 10.28
C GLN A 326 -11.51 2.46 9.27
N PRO A 327 -10.59 3.08 8.52
CA PRO A 327 -9.72 2.37 7.58
C PRO A 327 -8.89 1.25 8.22
N LEU A 328 -8.40 1.46 9.45
CA LEU A 328 -7.64 0.42 10.18
C LEU A 328 -8.50 -0.77 10.61
N GLU A 329 -9.81 -0.58 10.84
CA GLU A 329 -10.74 -1.68 11.16
C GLU A 329 -11.19 -2.43 9.90
N GLU A 330 -11.53 -1.68 8.84
CA GLU A 330 -12.12 -2.25 7.63
C GLU A 330 -11.06 -2.75 6.62
N GLY A 331 -9.82 -2.28 6.73
CA GLY A 331 -8.76 -2.56 5.76
C GLY A 331 -8.99 -1.92 4.40
N VAL A 332 -9.97 -1.03 4.30
CA VAL A 332 -10.34 -0.30 3.09
C VAL A 332 -10.61 1.16 3.42
N LEU A 333 -10.05 2.05 2.64
CA LEU A 333 -10.30 3.47 2.72
C LEU A 333 -11.30 3.89 1.64
N TRP A 334 -12.48 4.31 2.06
CA TRP A 334 -13.51 4.84 1.18
C TRP A 334 -13.35 6.36 1.00
N MET A 335 -13.26 6.78 -0.24
CA MET A 335 -13.28 8.20 -0.60
C MET A 335 -14.54 8.50 -1.38
N SER A 336 -15.36 9.40 -0.84
CA SER A 336 -16.56 9.89 -1.51
C SER A 336 -16.37 11.37 -1.85
N ARG A 337 -16.55 11.71 -3.11
CA ARG A 337 -16.59 13.09 -3.63
C ARG A 337 -17.84 13.23 -4.48
N ALA A 338 -18.37 14.42 -4.62
CA ALA A 338 -19.70 14.75 -5.18
C ALA A 338 -20.25 13.81 -6.29
N ARG A 339 -19.39 13.20 -7.11
CA ARG A 339 -19.78 12.30 -8.22
C ARG A 339 -18.91 11.03 -8.32
N LEU A 340 -17.97 10.85 -7.39
CA LEU A 340 -16.99 9.75 -7.43
C LEU A 340 -16.91 9.08 -6.07
N ARG A 341 -17.19 7.79 -6.03
CA ARG A 341 -16.91 6.94 -4.88
C ARG A 341 -15.86 5.92 -5.28
N CYS A 342 -14.72 5.93 -4.62
CA CYS A 342 -13.65 4.97 -4.85
C CYS A 342 -13.15 4.38 -3.54
N ALA A 343 -12.58 3.20 -3.61
CA ALA A 343 -12.00 2.48 -2.51
C ALA A 343 -10.54 2.21 -2.77
N PHE A 344 -9.70 2.38 -1.74
CA PHE A 344 -8.31 1.97 -1.77
C PHE A 344 -8.05 0.98 -0.65
N PRO A 345 -7.39 -0.15 -0.92
CA PRO A 345 -7.04 -1.10 0.11
C PRO A 345 -5.99 -0.49 1.06
N CYS A 346 -6.12 -0.76 2.35
CA CYS A 346 -5.22 -0.27 3.38
C CYS A 346 -5.05 -1.26 4.53
N ARG A 347 -4.89 -2.55 4.22
CA ARG A 347 -4.56 -3.57 5.22
C ARG A 347 -3.12 -3.39 5.65
N VAL A 348 -2.90 -2.67 6.74
CA VAL A 348 -1.58 -2.31 7.24
C VAL A 348 -1.38 -2.78 8.68
N THR A 349 -0.15 -3.08 9.05
CA THR A 349 0.24 -3.14 10.46
C THR A 349 0.65 -1.74 10.90
N LEU A 350 -0.15 -1.12 11.76
CA LEU A 350 0.18 0.20 12.32
C LEU A 350 1.19 0.02 13.44
N VAL A 351 2.33 0.70 13.33
CA VAL A 351 3.30 0.88 14.41
C VAL A 351 3.36 2.35 14.75
N ALA A 352 3.01 2.69 15.97
CA ALA A 352 3.07 4.06 16.47
C ALA A 352 4.16 4.20 17.52
N ALA A 353 4.86 5.32 17.53
CA ALA A 353 5.88 5.63 18.51
C ALA A 353 5.61 6.99 19.14
N THR A 354 5.80 7.08 20.46
CA THR A 354 5.68 8.35 21.20
C THR A 354 6.64 8.40 22.37
N ASN A 355 6.89 9.59 22.86
CA ASN A 355 7.60 9.80 24.12
C ASN A 355 6.63 9.66 25.32
N PRO A 356 7.11 9.33 26.51
CA PRO A 356 6.26 9.19 27.69
C PRO A 356 5.72 10.53 28.23
N CYS A 357 6.34 11.66 27.86
CA CYS A 357 5.94 13.01 28.25
C CYS A 357 6.57 14.05 27.30
N PRO A 358 6.22 15.34 27.38
CA PRO A 358 6.80 16.37 26.50
C PRO A 358 8.34 16.46 26.54
N CYS A 359 8.98 16.27 27.71
CA CYS A 359 10.44 16.25 27.79
C CYS A 359 11.06 14.89 27.41
N GLY A 360 10.26 13.82 27.28
CA GLY A 360 10.70 12.49 26.90
C GLY A 360 11.24 11.60 28.03
N TRP A 361 11.39 12.10 29.26
CA TRP A 361 12.14 11.42 30.34
C TRP A 361 11.28 10.92 31.50
N HIS A 362 9.97 10.87 31.37
CA HIS A 362 9.11 10.38 32.46
C HIS A 362 9.33 8.87 32.68
N GLY A 363 9.58 8.52 33.96
CA GLY A 363 9.88 7.15 34.38
C GLY A 363 11.30 6.69 34.05
N ASP A 364 12.19 7.60 33.70
CA ASP A 364 13.63 7.35 33.63
C ASP A 364 14.23 7.26 35.06
N PRO A 365 15.04 6.23 35.35
CA PRO A 365 15.67 6.06 36.65
C PRO A 365 16.53 7.25 37.11
N SER A 366 17.02 8.06 36.17
CA SER A 366 17.86 9.24 36.46
C SER A 366 17.07 10.49 36.86
N ASN A 367 15.75 10.40 37.02
CA ASN A 367 14.87 11.52 37.44
C ASN A 367 15.01 12.82 36.63
N ARG A 368 15.33 12.70 35.31
CA ARG A 368 15.50 13.87 34.43
C ARG A 368 14.18 14.55 34.05
N CYS A 369 13.05 13.91 34.30
CA CYS A 369 11.75 14.47 33.97
C CYS A 369 11.40 15.67 34.84
N ARG A 370 11.11 16.81 34.18
CA ARG A 370 10.67 18.06 34.84
C ARG A 370 9.20 18.41 34.55
N CYS A 371 8.47 17.52 33.88
CA CYS A 371 7.08 17.77 33.50
C CYS A 371 6.15 17.63 34.73
N SER A 372 5.28 18.64 34.94
CA SER A 372 4.19 18.52 35.89
C SER A 372 3.17 17.47 35.44
N GLU A 373 2.38 16.96 36.37
CA GLU A 373 1.31 16.01 36.08
C GLU A 373 0.32 16.56 35.04
N LEU A 374 -0.06 17.83 35.17
CA LEU A 374 -0.95 18.49 34.24
C LEU A 374 -0.38 18.58 32.82
N GLN A 375 0.93 18.80 32.66
CA GLN A 375 1.60 18.79 31.36
C GLN A 375 1.58 17.38 30.74
N ARG A 376 1.81 16.33 31.55
CA ARG A 376 1.73 14.94 31.08
C ARG A 376 0.31 14.59 30.64
N GLN A 377 -0.70 14.95 31.42
CA GLN A 377 -2.10 14.73 31.06
C GLN A 377 -2.47 15.43 29.75
N ARG A 378 -2.10 16.71 29.59
CA ARG A 378 -2.34 17.47 28.35
C ARG A 378 -1.66 16.83 27.13
N TYR A 379 -0.48 16.26 27.32
CA TYR A 379 0.27 15.58 26.28
C TYR A 379 -0.46 14.31 25.79
N TRP A 380 -0.90 13.46 26.72
CA TRP A 380 -1.64 12.25 26.37
C TRP A 380 -3.07 12.51 25.89
N ASN A 381 -3.71 13.57 26.35
CA ASN A 381 -5.05 13.98 25.90
C ASN A 381 -5.10 14.42 24.44
N ARG A 382 -3.95 14.62 23.78
CA ARG A 382 -3.88 14.80 22.32
C ARG A 382 -4.33 13.54 21.57
N LEU A 383 -4.12 12.37 22.16
CA LEU A 383 -4.58 11.09 21.62
C LEU A 383 -6.00 10.80 22.09
N SER A 384 -6.89 10.46 21.16
CA SER A 384 -8.24 10.08 21.54
C SER A 384 -8.27 8.65 22.10
N GLY A 385 -9.05 8.41 23.17
CA GLY A 385 -9.26 7.08 23.72
C GLY A 385 -9.65 6.06 22.63
N PRO A 386 -10.64 6.38 21.78
CA PRO A 386 -11.03 5.49 20.68
C PRO A 386 -9.93 5.18 19.67
N PHE A 387 -8.93 6.03 19.47
CA PHE A 387 -7.76 5.72 18.64
C PHE A 387 -6.79 4.79 19.39
N LEU A 388 -6.49 5.07 20.65
CA LEU A 388 -5.65 4.20 21.50
C LEU A 388 -6.26 2.79 21.62
N ASP A 389 -7.56 2.68 21.66
CA ASP A 389 -8.27 1.41 21.64
C ASP A 389 -8.00 0.58 20.37
N ARG A 390 -7.48 1.15 19.27
CA ARG A 390 -7.08 0.41 18.06
C ARG A 390 -5.71 -0.23 18.17
N LEU A 391 -4.90 0.21 19.13
CA LEU A 391 -3.56 -0.33 19.34
C LEU A 391 -3.66 -1.54 20.28
N ASP A 392 -3.44 -2.73 19.73
CA ASP A 392 -3.61 -4.00 20.44
C ASP A 392 -2.49 -4.24 21.44
N LEU A 393 -1.27 -3.84 21.05
CA LEU A 393 -0.04 -4.00 21.82
C LEU A 393 0.51 -2.65 22.24
N GLN A 394 0.94 -2.57 23.47
CA GLN A 394 1.56 -1.36 24.06
C GLN A 394 2.86 -1.78 24.75
N CYS A 395 3.98 -1.29 24.22
CA CYS A 395 5.30 -1.67 24.69
C CYS A 395 6.04 -0.45 25.23
N ARG A 396 6.52 -0.54 26.49
CA ARG A 396 7.42 0.44 27.04
C ARG A 396 8.85 0.08 26.71
N LEU A 397 9.59 1.04 26.17
CA LEU A 397 11.01 0.92 25.85
C LEU A 397 11.83 1.67 26.88
N GLU A 398 12.89 1.04 27.36
CA GLU A 398 13.84 1.64 28.28
C GLU A 398 15.05 2.19 27.52
N PRO A 399 15.80 3.14 28.13
CA PRO A 399 17.06 3.60 27.56
C PRO A 399 18.04 2.44 27.41
N VAL A 400 18.78 2.42 26.30
CA VAL A 400 19.81 1.40 26.08
C VAL A 400 20.99 1.64 27.03
N PRO A 401 21.35 0.66 27.88
CA PRO A 401 22.49 0.80 28.78
C PRO A 401 23.80 1.04 28.02
N THR A 402 24.66 1.94 28.52
CA THR A 402 25.93 2.30 27.85
C THR A 402 26.86 1.10 27.61
N GLY A 403 26.81 0.09 28.47
CA GLY A 403 27.57 -1.16 28.28
C GLY A 403 27.17 -1.96 27.05
N GLN A 404 25.90 -1.90 26.66
CA GLN A 404 25.40 -2.54 25.43
C GLN A 404 25.78 -1.73 24.19
N LEU A 405 25.78 -0.39 24.26
CA LEU A 405 26.27 0.46 23.19
C LEU A 405 27.73 0.14 22.85
N ARG A 406 28.59 -0.06 23.85
CA ARG A 406 30.00 -0.41 23.65
C ARG A 406 30.19 -1.76 22.93
N ARG A 407 29.29 -2.73 23.17
CA ARG A 407 29.32 -4.02 22.43
C ARG A 407 28.98 -3.82 20.94
N CYS A 408 28.07 -2.92 20.59
CA CYS A 408 27.74 -2.64 19.19
C CYS A 408 28.93 -2.08 18.39
N PHE A 409 29.85 -1.35 19.03
CA PHE A 409 31.05 -0.84 18.37
C PHE A 409 32.21 -1.85 18.30
N LYS A 410 32.16 -2.94 19.07
CA LYS A 410 33.22 -3.95 19.10
C LYS A 410 32.99 -5.15 18.16
N THR A 411 31.80 -5.27 17.57
CA THR A 411 31.41 -6.42 16.76
C THR A 411 31.75 -6.21 15.29
N THR A 412 33.01 -6.01 14.95
CA THR A 412 33.45 -5.87 13.54
C THR A 412 34.36 -6.98 13.03
N ALA A 413 34.70 -8.03 13.79
CA ALA A 413 35.59 -9.05 13.25
C ALA A 413 35.34 -10.51 13.65
N ASP A 414 34.76 -10.83 14.83
CA ASP A 414 34.81 -12.21 15.34
C ASP A 414 33.51 -12.68 16.03
N SER A 415 32.37 -12.65 15.36
CA SER A 415 31.15 -13.22 15.96
C SER A 415 30.38 -14.14 15.04
N THR A 416 31.01 -15.29 14.69
CA THR A 416 30.31 -16.50 14.22
C THR A 416 29.77 -17.37 15.36
N GLU A 417 30.05 -17.03 16.62
CA GLU A 417 29.59 -17.80 17.78
C GLU A 417 28.92 -16.88 18.80
N ASN A 418 27.63 -16.94 18.85
CA ASN A 418 26.63 -16.57 19.85
C ASN A 418 25.47 -15.75 19.26
N GLN A 419 24.86 -16.25 18.20
CA GLN A 419 23.45 -15.98 17.94
C GLN A 419 22.65 -16.88 18.90
N THR A 420 22.66 -16.51 20.18
CA THR A 420 21.80 -17.14 21.18
C THR A 420 20.33 -16.89 20.82
N GLU A 421 19.60 -17.91 20.65
CA GLU A 421 18.21 -18.36 20.73
C GLU A 421 17.05 -17.34 20.93
N ASP A 422 17.31 -16.03 21.10
CA ASP A 422 16.30 -15.00 21.40
C ASP A 422 15.93 -14.10 20.21
N SER A 423 16.35 -14.43 19.00
CA SER A 423 15.91 -13.69 17.82
C SER A 423 14.54 -14.19 17.38
N VAL A 424 13.54 -13.31 17.34
CA VAL A 424 12.28 -13.60 16.67
C VAL A 424 12.60 -14.00 15.24
N SER A 425 12.56 -15.31 14.96
CA SER A 425 12.89 -15.80 13.64
C SER A 425 11.69 -15.54 12.70
N PRO A 426 11.93 -15.08 11.47
CA PRO A 426 10.89 -14.99 10.46
C PRO A 426 10.15 -16.31 10.26
N GLU A 427 10.86 -17.44 10.45
CA GLU A 427 10.32 -18.79 10.33
C GLU A 427 9.26 -19.08 11.41
N ALA A 428 9.47 -18.65 12.67
CA ALA A 428 8.49 -18.80 13.74
C ALA A 428 7.21 -17.99 13.44
N VAL A 429 7.35 -16.77 12.93
CA VAL A 429 6.22 -15.94 12.50
C VAL A 429 5.48 -16.59 11.33
N GLN A 430 6.21 -17.13 10.36
CA GLN A 430 5.65 -17.85 9.22
C GLN A 430 4.87 -19.09 9.67
N ALA A 431 5.44 -19.90 10.55
CA ALA A 431 4.80 -21.09 11.09
C ALA A 431 3.52 -20.74 11.86
N ALA A 432 3.55 -19.70 12.70
CA ALA A 432 2.37 -19.23 13.41
C ALA A 432 1.27 -18.77 12.44
N ARG A 433 1.60 -18.00 11.40
CA ARG A 433 0.62 -17.59 10.37
C ARG A 433 0.04 -18.76 9.59
N THR A 434 0.85 -19.75 9.27
CA THR A 434 0.36 -20.97 8.59
C THR A 434 -0.69 -21.68 9.44
N LYS A 435 -0.45 -21.82 10.75
CA LYS A 435 -1.43 -22.38 11.69
C LYS A 435 -2.71 -21.53 11.76
N MET A 436 -2.58 -20.20 11.82
CA MET A 436 -3.73 -19.29 11.80
C MET A 436 -4.56 -19.47 10.53
N CYS A 437 -3.92 -19.48 9.35
CA CYS A 437 -4.62 -19.65 8.07
C CYS A 437 -5.36 -20.98 7.96
N GLN A 438 -4.84 -22.04 8.56
CA GLN A 438 -5.49 -23.36 8.58
C GLN A 438 -6.67 -23.43 9.56
N ARG A 439 -6.55 -22.75 10.71
CA ARG A 439 -7.56 -22.77 11.78
C ARG A 439 -8.67 -21.77 11.58
N ASN A 440 -8.32 -20.54 11.21
CA ASN A 440 -9.25 -19.42 11.15
C ASN A 440 -10.09 -19.42 9.87
N PRO A 441 -11.35 -18.96 9.90
CA PRO A 441 -12.18 -18.90 8.70
C PRO A 441 -11.54 -17.98 7.65
N SER A 442 -11.58 -18.40 6.39
CA SER A 442 -11.04 -17.64 5.25
C SER A 442 -9.56 -17.22 5.38
N GLY A 443 -8.77 -17.90 6.21
CA GLY A 443 -7.36 -17.59 6.42
C GLY A 443 -7.10 -16.26 7.14
N GLN A 444 -8.06 -15.74 7.91
CA GLN A 444 -7.95 -14.49 8.66
C GLN A 444 -6.85 -14.54 9.73
N LEU A 445 -6.21 -13.39 9.98
CA LEU A 445 -5.29 -13.24 11.10
C LEU A 445 -6.07 -13.13 12.43
N ASN A 446 -5.41 -13.49 13.54
CA ASN A 446 -6.06 -13.45 14.85
C ASN A 446 -6.60 -12.06 15.23
N SER A 447 -5.95 -10.97 14.81
CA SER A 447 -6.43 -9.60 15.03
C SER A 447 -7.79 -9.31 14.40
N GLN A 448 -8.18 -10.07 13.39
CA GLN A 448 -9.41 -9.88 12.61
C GLN A 448 -10.59 -10.71 13.12
N LEU A 449 -10.35 -11.72 13.97
CA LEU A 449 -11.40 -12.61 14.47
C LEU A 449 -12.46 -11.83 15.26
N SER A 450 -13.72 -12.04 14.95
CA SER A 450 -14.86 -11.56 15.76
C SER A 450 -14.93 -12.31 17.10
N ALA A 451 -15.75 -11.85 18.03
CA ALA A 451 -15.96 -12.53 19.30
C ALA A 451 -16.49 -13.96 19.13
N LEU A 452 -17.43 -14.15 18.19
CA LEU A 452 -18.00 -15.47 17.89
C LEU A 452 -16.97 -16.41 17.27
N GLU A 453 -16.16 -15.90 16.33
CA GLU A 453 -15.10 -16.69 15.70
C GLU A 453 -14.00 -17.04 16.69
N LEU A 454 -13.64 -16.12 17.58
CA LEU A 454 -12.64 -16.38 18.62
C LEU A 454 -13.15 -17.44 19.61
N GLY A 455 -14.43 -17.43 19.98
CA GLY A 455 -15.07 -18.47 20.80
C GLY A 455 -15.05 -19.84 20.12
N ARG A 456 -15.24 -19.86 18.78
CA ARG A 456 -15.29 -21.13 18.01
C ARG A 456 -13.90 -21.68 17.64
N TYR A 457 -12.97 -20.80 17.25
CA TYR A 457 -11.67 -21.16 16.69
C TYR A 457 -10.49 -20.84 17.61
N GLY A 458 -10.71 -20.06 18.68
CA GLY A 458 -9.64 -19.60 19.58
C GLY A 458 -9.04 -20.69 20.45
N GLN A 459 -9.71 -21.83 20.64
CA GLN A 459 -9.24 -22.94 21.47
C GLN A 459 -8.75 -22.48 22.86
N ILE A 460 -9.62 -21.73 23.57
CA ILE A 460 -9.31 -21.14 24.87
C ILE A 460 -9.69 -22.14 25.96
N GLU A 461 -8.76 -22.49 26.85
CA GLU A 461 -9.03 -23.34 28.00
C GLU A 461 -9.94 -22.65 29.01
N GLU A 462 -10.75 -23.42 29.72
CA GLU A 462 -11.69 -22.89 30.72
C GLU A 462 -10.98 -22.08 31.82
N ARG A 463 -9.83 -22.53 32.28
CA ARG A 463 -9.02 -21.80 33.26
C ARG A 463 -8.52 -20.48 32.71
N ALA A 464 -8.09 -20.44 31.46
CA ALA A 464 -7.66 -19.21 30.78
C ALA A 464 -8.83 -18.22 30.63
N PHE A 465 -10.04 -18.76 30.37
CA PHE A 465 -11.25 -17.94 30.29
C PHE A 465 -11.60 -17.31 31.64
N GLN A 466 -11.54 -18.08 32.73
CA GLN A 466 -11.75 -17.58 34.08
C GLN A 466 -10.70 -16.53 34.48
N CYS A 467 -9.43 -16.75 34.15
CA CYS A 467 -8.37 -15.75 34.34
C CYS A 467 -8.67 -14.45 33.59
N TRP A 468 -9.07 -14.57 32.32
CA TRP A 468 -9.48 -13.41 31.50
C TRP A 468 -10.65 -12.65 32.11
N GLU A 469 -11.72 -13.32 32.59
CA GLU A 469 -12.87 -12.69 33.24
C GLU A 469 -12.45 -11.91 34.50
N GLN A 470 -11.60 -12.48 35.33
CA GLN A 470 -11.06 -11.82 36.50
C GLN A 470 -10.28 -10.53 36.14
N VAL A 471 -9.48 -10.59 35.07
CA VAL A 471 -8.71 -9.44 34.57
C VAL A 471 -9.63 -8.37 34.04
N VAL A 472 -10.62 -8.74 33.23
CA VAL A 472 -11.61 -7.81 32.66
C VAL A 472 -12.37 -7.10 33.78
N SER A 473 -12.84 -7.83 34.77
CA SER A 473 -13.54 -7.29 35.92
C SER A 473 -12.64 -6.38 36.77
N LYS A 474 -11.43 -6.84 37.15
CA LYS A 474 -10.51 -6.09 38.00
C LYS A 474 -10.01 -4.80 37.34
N ARG A 475 -9.74 -4.84 36.02
CA ARG A 475 -9.24 -3.67 35.26
C ARG A 475 -10.36 -2.86 34.62
N GLN A 476 -11.63 -3.26 34.73
CA GLN A 476 -12.78 -2.61 34.11
C GLN A 476 -12.57 -2.37 32.60
N LEU A 477 -12.07 -3.39 31.91
CA LEU A 477 -11.80 -3.27 30.49
C LEU A 477 -13.09 -3.15 29.67
N SER A 478 -13.05 -2.32 28.62
CA SER A 478 -14.14 -2.27 27.66
C SER A 478 -14.28 -3.61 26.91
N MET A 479 -15.44 -3.91 26.36
CA MET A 479 -15.67 -5.11 25.56
C MET A 479 -14.66 -5.24 24.40
N ARG A 480 -14.26 -4.13 23.80
CA ARG A 480 -13.23 -4.11 22.75
C ARG A 480 -11.84 -4.47 23.29
N SER A 481 -11.43 -3.86 24.39
CA SER A 481 -10.13 -4.14 25.01
C SER A 481 -10.04 -5.58 25.49
N SER A 482 -11.11 -6.14 26.04
CA SER A 482 -11.17 -7.51 26.50
C SER A 482 -11.05 -8.53 25.36
N LEU A 483 -11.73 -8.27 24.22
CA LEU A 483 -11.62 -9.11 23.03
C LEU A 483 -10.21 -9.08 22.42
N ARG A 484 -9.55 -7.92 22.41
CA ARG A 484 -8.17 -7.79 21.92
C ARG A 484 -7.19 -8.55 22.77
N LEU A 485 -7.35 -8.52 24.09
CA LEU A 485 -6.54 -9.31 25.00
C LEU A 485 -6.55 -10.79 24.61
N LEU A 486 -7.74 -11.35 24.33
CA LEU A 486 -7.87 -12.74 23.88
C LEU A 486 -7.22 -13.00 22.51
N ARG A 487 -7.37 -12.06 21.57
CA ARG A 487 -6.72 -12.17 20.25
C ARG A 487 -5.19 -12.18 20.37
N VAL A 488 -4.63 -11.33 21.23
CA VAL A 488 -3.19 -11.29 21.51
C VAL A 488 -2.74 -12.58 22.19
N ALA A 489 -3.47 -13.06 23.22
CA ALA A 489 -3.18 -14.31 23.89
C ALA A 489 -3.20 -15.52 22.92
N ARG A 490 -4.16 -15.55 21.98
CA ARG A 490 -4.20 -16.57 20.94
C ARG A 490 -2.96 -16.51 20.03
N THR A 491 -2.51 -15.29 19.70
CA THR A 491 -1.31 -15.12 18.86
C THR A 491 -0.04 -15.54 19.59
N ILE A 492 0.06 -15.29 20.90
CA ILE A 492 1.17 -15.76 21.72
C ILE A 492 1.21 -17.30 21.73
N ALA A 493 0.06 -17.95 21.95
CA ALA A 493 -0.01 -19.41 21.93
C ALA A 493 0.34 -20.02 20.56
N ASP A 494 0.01 -19.32 19.45
CA ASP A 494 0.42 -19.75 18.11
C ASP A 494 1.93 -19.63 17.90
N LEU A 495 2.57 -18.58 18.43
CA LEU A 495 4.03 -18.40 18.39
C LEU A 495 4.75 -19.42 19.25
N ASP A 496 4.21 -19.74 20.43
CA ASP A 496 4.72 -20.78 21.33
C ASP A 496 4.42 -22.20 20.80
N ALA A 497 3.79 -22.29 19.62
CA ALA A 497 3.39 -23.53 18.95
C ALA A 497 2.41 -24.43 19.75
N VAL A 498 1.71 -23.86 20.74
CA VAL A 498 0.75 -24.57 21.60
C VAL A 498 -0.67 -24.50 21.00
N PRO A 499 -1.43 -25.62 20.95
CA PRO A 499 -2.77 -25.62 20.37
C PRO A 499 -3.79 -24.80 21.16
N ASN A 500 -3.73 -24.82 22.48
CA ASN A 500 -4.69 -24.17 23.35
C ASN A 500 -4.14 -22.90 24.01
N VAL A 501 -5.02 -21.94 24.25
CA VAL A 501 -4.68 -20.74 25.04
C VAL A 501 -4.82 -21.08 26.53
N GLY A 502 -3.70 -21.13 27.25
CA GLY A 502 -3.64 -21.32 28.69
C GLY A 502 -3.55 -20.00 29.46
N GLU A 503 -3.61 -20.06 30.80
CA GLU A 503 -3.51 -18.90 31.71
C GLU A 503 -2.24 -18.07 31.49
N GLN A 504 -1.13 -18.71 31.20
CA GLN A 504 0.16 -18.06 30.92
C GLN A 504 0.10 -17.09 29.75
N HIS A 505 -0.63 -17.44 28.68
CA HIS A 505 -0.77 -16.60 27.49
C HIS A 505 -1.66 -15.37 27.78
N ILE A 506 -2.66 -15.53 28.66
CA ILE A 506 -3.47 -14.39 29.14
C ILE A 506 -2.61 -13.45 29.98
N ALA A 507 -1.84 -14.01 30.96
CA ALA A 507 -0.96 -13.23 31.82
C ALA A 507 0.09 -12.45 31.00
N GLU A 508 0.65 -13.05 29.98
CA GLU A 508 1.60 -12.40 29.09
C GLU A 508 0.94 -11.32 28.23
N ALA A 509 -0.23 -11.59 27.66
CA ALA A 509 -0.96 -10.61 26.85
C ALA A 509 -1.30 -9.35 27.66
N ILE A 510 -1.56 -9.47 28.96
CA ILE A 510 -1.80 -8.35 29.87
C ILE A 510 -0.57 -7.42 29.98
N CYS A 511 0.64 -7.99 29.94
CA CYS A 511 1.86 -7.20 30.01
C CYS A 511 2.01 -6.24 28.81
N PHE A 512 1.43 -6.58 27.66
CA PHE A 512 1.40 -5.73 26.48
C PHE A 512 0.24 -4.71 26.46
N ARG A 513 -0.48 -4.53 27.57
CA ARG A 513 -1.60 -3.58 27.70
C ARG A 513 -1.45 -2.67 28.93
N SER A 514 -0.28 -2.12 29.11
CA SER A 514 0.10 -1.32 30.28
C SER A 514 -0.60 0.04 30.37
N TYR A 515 -1.09 0.57 29.23
CA TYR A 515 -1.69 1.92 29.14
C TYR A 515 -3.22 1.91 28.99
N ASP A 516 -3.88 0.77 29.18
CA ASP A 516 -5.36 0.66 29.12
C ASP A 516 -6.06 1.29 30.33
N GLN A 517 -5.37 1.34 31.44
CA GLN A 517 -5.88 2.08 32.58
C GLN A 517 -5.62 3.56 32.31
N THR A 518 -6.71 4.33 32.13
CA THR A 518 -6.81 5.80 32.09
C THR A 518 -5.51 6.59 32.38
N PRO A 519 -5.35 7.82 31.90
CA PRO A 519 -4.18 8.66 32.14
C PRO A 519 -3.63 8.68 33.58
N LYS A 520 -4.38 8.18 34.54
CA LYS A 520 -3.97 8.00 35.96
C LYS A 520 -2.87 6.94 36.16
N ALA A 521 -2.73 5.94 35.29
CA ALA A 521 -1.68 4.91 35.46
C ALA A 521 -0.34 5.31 34.81
N ILE A 522 -0.34 6.36 34.00
CA ILE A 522 0.87 6.92 33.36
C ILE A 522 1.43 8.07 34.22
N ILE A 523 0.64 8.54 35.16
CA ILE A 523 0.93 9.60 36.12
C ILE A 523 1.50 9.03 37.40
#